data_f82f4ab4052345c283a8efd0b36069f8
#
_entry.id   f82f4ab4052345c283a8efd0b36069f8
#
_cell.length_a   1.000
_cell.length_b   1.000
_cell.length_c   1.000
_cell.angle_alpha   90.00
_cell.angle_beta   90.00
_cell.angle_gamma   90.00
#
_symmetry.space_group_name_H-M   'P 1'
#
loop_
_entity.id
_entity.type
_entity.pdbx_description
1 polymer ?
#
loop_
_entity_poly.entity_id
_entity_poly.type
_entity_poly.pdbx_seq_one_letter_code
_entity_poly.pdbx_strand_id
1 'polypeptide(L)'
;IVDSRCIVAVNIQDLAHPLHVSITMRSAERLKLITEKEVMVMFKAPWVKVSATPLEEKNNLFQATILSMQNEEAILQIKDSSIEFCASIHSKDGWKVGQEVWLHVGPEQIILATLK
;
A
#
# COMPACT_ATOMS: atom_id res chain seq x y z
N ILE A 1 19.73 -5.08 -21.03
CA ILE A 1 18.39 -5.67 -21.15
C ILE A 1 17.55 -5.22 -19.98
N VAL A 2 16.39 -4.70 -20.27
CA VAL A 2 15.46 -4.28 -19.24
C VAL A 2 14.36 -5.32 -19.15
N ASP A 3 14.12 -5.84 -17.95
CA ASP A 3 13.04 -6.78 -17.74
C ASP A 3 11.69 -6.08 -17.96
N SER A 4 10.81 -6.77 -18.67
CA SER A 4 9.43 -6.29 -18.79
C SER A 4 8.75 -6.37 -17.43
N ARG A 5 7.88 -5.40 -17.17
CA ARG A 5 7.13 -5.39 -15.92
C ARG A 5 5.65 -5.65 -16.19
N CYS A 6 4.99 -6.17 -15.20
CA CYS A 6 3.54 -6.35 -15.27
C CYS A 6 2.90 -5.79 -14.01
N ILE A 7 1.65 -5.39 -14.15
CA ILE A 7 0.86 -4.90 -13.04
C ILE A 7 -0.08 -6.02 -12.61
N VAL A 8 -0.01 -6.34 -11.32
CA VAL A 8 -0.86 -7.38 -10.73
C VAL A 8 -1.86 -6.68 -9.81
N ALA A 9 -3.14 -6.94 -10.03
CA ALA A 9 -4.18 -6.44 -9.14
C ALA A 9 -4.41 -7.46 -8.05
N VAL A 10 -4.22 -7.05 -6.80
CA VAL A 10 -4.37 -7.94 -5.64
C VAL A 10 -5.59 -7.49 -4.85
N ASN A 11 -6.57 -8.38 -4.73
CA ASN A 11 -7.76 -8.11 -3.93
C ASN A 11 -7.48 -8.42 -2.48
N ILE A 12 -7.77 -7.45 -1.62
CA ILE A 12 -7.60 -7.62 -0.18
C ILE A 12 -8.99 -7.58 0.45
N GLN A 13 -9.27 -8.55 1.30
CA GLN A 13 -10.55 -8.63 2.00
C GLN A 13 -10.82 -7.33 2.75
N ASP A 14 -12.05 -6.82 2.62
CA ASP A 14 -12.50 -5.61 3.28
C ASP A 14 -11.90 -4.32 2.71
N LEU A 15 -11.25 -4.40 1.55
CA LEU A 15 -10.73 -3.22 0.86
C LEU A 15 -11.52 -3.04 -0.43
N ALA A 16 -12.08 -1.83 -0.64
CA ALA A 16 -12.98 -1.55 -1.75
C ALA A 16 -12.31 -1.67 -3.12
N HIS A 17 -11.02 -1.34 -3.19
CA HIS A 17 -10.27 -1.35 -4.44
C HIS A 17 -9.04 -2.22 -4.31
N PRO A 18 -8.63 -2.93 -5.36
CA PRO A 18 -7.45 -3.77 -5.28
C PRO A 18 -6.17 -2.94 -5.15
N LEU A 19 -5.14 -3.54 -4.59
CA LEU A 19 -3.79 -2.99 -4.65
C LEU A 19 -3.18 -3.36 -5.99
N HIS A 20 -2.51 -2.40 -6.60
CA HIS A 20 -1.80 -2.63 -7.86
C HIS A 20 -0.32 -2.77 -7.55
N VAL A 21 0.28 -3.85 -8.00
CA VAL A 21 1.68 -4.18 -7.73
C VAL A 21 2.41 -4.34 -9.04
N SER A 22 3.53 -3.65 -9.18
CA SER A 22 4.37 -3.75 -10.38
C SER A 22 5.54 -4.68 -10.08
N ILE A 23 5.64 -5.77 -10.81
CA ILE A 23 6.72 -6.73 -10.67
C ILE A 23 7.28 -7.07 -12.04
N THR A 24 8.48 -7.68 -12.07
CA THR A 24 9.03 -8.12 -13.34
C THR A 24 8.27 -9.36 -13.83
N MET A 25 8.26 -9.55 -15.13
CA MET A 25 7.65 -10.77 -15.70
C MET A 25 8.36 -12.01 -15.20
N ARG A 26 9.67 -11.91 -14.97
CA ARG A 26 10.43 -13.01 -14.42
C ARG A 26 9.93 -13.38 -13.01
N SER A 27 9.64 -12.37 -12.19
CA SER A 27 9.08 -12.62 -10.86
C SER A 27 7.70 -13.24 -10.94
N ALA A 28 6.87 -12.77 -11.87
CA ALA A 28 5.53 -13.33 -12.06
C ALA A 28 5.60 -14.81 -12.44
N GLU A 29 6.54 -15.18 -13.31
CA GLU A 29 6.73 -16.57 -13.70
C GLU A 29 7.24 -17.41 -12.52
N ARG A 30 8.21 -16.89 -11.81
CA ARG A 30 8.79 -17.61 -10.67
C ARG A 30 7.75 -17.85 -9.56
N LEU A 31 6.89 -16.88 -9.31
CA LEU A 31 5.84 -17.01 -8.30
C LEU A 31 4.64 -17.80 -8.81
N LYS A 32 4.62 -18.12 -10.12
CA LYS A 32 3.53 -18.86 -10.75
C LYS A 32 2.18 -18.18 -10.49
N LEU A 33 2.15 -16.87 -10.70
CA LEU A 33 0.94 -16.09 -10.45
C LEU A 33 -0.14 -16.43 -11.47
N ILE A 34 -1.29 -16.78 -10.96
CA ILE A 34 -2.51 -17.01 -11.76
C ILE A 34 -3.66 -16.35 -11.04
N THR A 35 -4.76 -16.19 -11.75
CA THR A 35 -5.99 -15.65 -11.17
C THR A 35 -6.40 -16.49 -9.96
N GLU A 36 -6.79 -15.81 -8.88
CA GLU A 36 -7.25 -16.41 -7.63
C GLU A 36 -6.17 -17.08 -6.80
N LYS A 37 -4.90 -16.90 -7.16
CA LYS A 37 -3.83 -17.38 -6.31
C LYS A 37 -3.68 -16.49 -5.08
N GLU A 38 -3.55 -17.12 -3.91
CA GLU A 38 -3.33 -16.38 -2.68
C GLU A 38 -1.89 -15.88 -2.60
N VAL A 39 -1.74 -14.61 -2.26
CA VAL A 39 -0.42 -13.99 -2.15
C VAL A 39 -0.36 -13.17 -0.87
N MET A 40 0.86 -12.92 -0.43
CA MET A 40 1.14 -12.01 0.67
C MET A 40 1.71 -10.72 0.11
N VAL A 41 1.24 -9.60 0.62
CA VAL A 41 1.68 -8.27 0.18
C VAL A 41 2.47 -7.63 1.32
N MET A 42 3.66 -7.14 1.01
CA MET A 42 4.51 -6.48 2.00
C MET A 42 5.06 -5.18 1.45
N PHE A 43 5.18 -4.19 2.31
CA PHE A 43 5.86 -2.93 1.98
C PHE A 43 6.35 -2.29 3.27
N LYS A 44 7.36 -1.45 3.15
CA LYS A 44 7.95 -0.79 4.33
C LYS A 44 7.22 0.50 4.64
N ALA A 45 7.06 0.79 5.94
CA ALA A 45 6.38 2.00 6.39
C ALA A 45 6.92 3.30 5.76
N PRO A 46 8.23 3.49 5.58
CA PRO A 46 8.74 4.69 4.94
C PRO A 46 8.29 4.88 3.49
N TRP A 47 7.81 3.83 2.84
CA TRP A 47 7.36 3.90 1.45
C TRP A 47 5.90 4.35 1.33
N VAL A 48 5.18 4.42 2.45
CA VAL A 48 3.80 4.91 2.45
C VAL A 48 3.84 6.44 2.49
N LYS A 49 3.28 7.06 1.47
CA LYS A 49 3.23 8.51 1.40
C LYS A 49 1.92 9.00 2.01
N VAL A 50 2.00 9.95 2.93
CA VAL A 50 0.83 10.52 3.61
C VAL A 50 0.67 11.97 3.19
N SER A 51 -0.54 12.37 2.83
CA SER A 51 -0.82 13.73 2.37
C SER A 51 -2.15 14.22 2.92
N ALA A 52 -2.23 15.51 3.21
CA ALA A 52 -3.49 16.13 3.64
C ALA A 52 -4.46 16.31 2.48
N THR A 53 -3.97 16.29 1.25
CA THR A 53 -4.78 16.46 0.04
C THR A 53 -4.60 15.26 -0.87
N PRO A 54 -5.56 14.98 -1.76
CA PRO A 54 -5.42 13.86 -2.70
C PRO A 54 -4.16 14.02 -3.56
N LEU A 55 -3.45 12.90 -3.74
CA LEU A 55 -2.30 12.84 -4.62
C LEU A 55 -2.77 12.54 -6.04
N GLU A 56 -1.91 12.84 -7.03
CA GLU A 56 -2.29 12.66 -8.43
C GLU A 56 -2.22 11.21 -8.90
N GLU A 57 -1.65 10.34 -8.10
CA GLU A 57 -1.55 8.92 -8.42
C GLU A 57 -2.94 8.29 -8.48
N LYS A 58 -3.15 7.40 -9.46
CA LYS A 58 -4.42 6.74 -9.64
C LYS A 58 -4.51 5.39 -8.96
N ASN A 59 -3.37 4.73 -8.79
CA ASN A 59 -3.33 3.40 -8.18
C ASN A 59 -2.83 3.48 -6.75
N ASN A 60 -3.39 2.64 -5.88
CA ASN A 60 -2.95 2.53 -4.48
C ASN A 60 -3.09 3.84 -3.70
N LEU A 61 -4.11 4.61 -4.04
CA LEU A 61 -4.42 5.84 -3.33
C LEU A 61 -5.66 5.60 -2.48
N PHE A 62 -5.54 5.83 -1.17
CA PHE A 62 -6.62 5.57 -0.22
C PHE A 62 -6.83 6.74 0.72
N GLN A 63 -8.09 6.95 1.10
CA GLN A 63 -8.39 7.83 2.21
C GLN A 63 -8.25 7.03 3.50
N ALA A 64 -7.75 7.69 4.54
CA ALA A 64 -7.51 7.02 5.80
C ALA A 64 -7.62 8.01 6.96
N THR A 65 -7.74 7.47 8.18
CA THR A 65 -7.77 8.25 9.41
C THR A 65 -6.58 7.83 10.26
N ILE A 66 -5.88 8.80 10.83
CA ILE A 66 -4.77 8.52 11.74
C ILE A 66 -5.34 8.03 13.06
N LEU A 67 -5.07 6.78 13.40
CA LEU A 67 -5.54 6.18 14.65
C LEU A 67 -4.60 6.46 15.81
N SER A 68 -3.29 6.39 15.55
CA SER A 68 -2.28 6.60 16.59
C SER A 68 -0.99 7.07 15.97
N MET A 69 -0.18 7.73 16.77
CA MET A 69 1.15 8.19 16.35
C MET A 69 2.12 7.96 17.50
N GLN A 70 3.27 7.38 17.19
CA GLN A 70 4.30 7.10 18.18
C GLN A 70 5.66 6.96 17.48
N ASN A 71 6.68 7.65 17.98
CA ASN A 71 8.06 7.51 17.48
C ASN A 71 8.18 7.70 15.97
N GLU A 72 7.51 8.73 15.44
CA GLU A 72 7.54 9.06 14.02
C GLU A 72 6.92 7.98 13.14
N GLU A 73 6.04 7.17 13.73
CA GLU A 73 5.23 6.22 12.99
C GLU A 73 3.76 6.46 13.29
N ALA A 74 2.92 6.18 12.30
CA ALA A 74 1.47 6.33 12.45
C ALA A 74 0.78 5.05 12.01
N ILE A 75 -0.30 4.73 12.71
CA ILE A 75 -1.23 3.69 12.27
C ILE A 75 -2.40 4.39 11.62
N LEU A 76 -2.70 4.00 10.39
CA LEU A 76 -3.74 4.62 9.58
C LEU A 76 -4.79 3.58 9.21
N GLN A 77 -6.05 3.90 9.45
CA GLN A 77 -7.15 3.00 9.06
C GLN A 77 -7.75 3.49 7.75
N ILE A 78 -7.85 2.59 6.79
CA ILE A 78 -8.46 2.90 5.49
C ILE A 78 -9.95 3.16 5.68
N LYS A 79 -10.45 4.19 5.01
CA LYS A 79 -11.85 4.58 5.09
C LYS A 79 -12.76 3.43 4.68
N ASP A 80 -13.82 3.21 5.46
CA ASP A 80 -14.82 2.17 5.23
C ASP A 80 -14.22 0.76 5.21
N SER A 81 -13.17 0.56 6.01
CA SER A 81 -12.45 -0.72 6.03
C SER A 81 -11.88 -0.94 7.43
N SER A 82 -11.59 -2.19 7.75
CA SER A 82 -10.86 -2.53 8.98
C SER A 82 -9.36 -2.60 8.74
N ILE A 83 -8.92 -2.38 7.51
CA ILE A 83 -7.51 -2.49 7.14
C ILE A 83 -6.72 -1.31 7.71
N GLU A 84 -5.57 -1.62 8.32
CA GLU A 84 -4.67 -0.62 8.88
C GLU A 84 -3.33 -0.66 8.16
N PHE A 85 -2.79 0.53 7.91
CA PHE A 85 -1.46 0.68 7.33
C PHE A 85 -0.57 1.37 8.37
N CYS A 86 0.71 0.98 8.38
CA CYS A 86 1.71 1.67 9.18
C CYS A 86 2.53 2.56 8.24
N ALA A 87 2.71 3.81 8.60
CA ALA A 87 3.48 4.76 7.80
C ALA A 87 4.47 5.51 8.67
N SER A 88 5.61 5.86 8.08
CA SER A 88 6.55 6.76 8.73
C SER A 88 6.11 8.19 8.49
N ILE A 89 6.11 9.00 9.54
CA ILE A 89 5.72 10.40 9.48
C ILE A 89 6.75 11.23 10.23
N HIS A 90 6.75 12.54 9.97
CA HIS A 90 7.60 13.46 10.71
C HIS A 90 6.73 14.33 11.60
N SER A 91 7.14 14.47 12.86
CA SER A 91 6.41 15.29 13.83
C SER A 91 6.31 16.75 13.36
N LYS A 92 7.25 17.20 12.53
CA LYS A 92 7.26 18.57 11.99
C LYS A 92 6.07 18.85 11.08
N ASP A 93 5.46 17.82 10.51
CA ASP A 93 4.41 17.98 9.52
C ASP A 93 3.05 18.28 10.13
N GLY A 94 2.95 18.25 11.47
CA GLY A 94 1.73 18.65 12.15
C GLY A 94 0.58 17.67 12.10
N TRP A 95 0.88 16.40 11.82
CA TRP A 95 -0.16 15.36 11.80
C TRP A 95 -0.78 15.17 13.19
N LYS A 96 -2.06 14.87 13.22
CA LYS A 96 -2.80 14.67 14.49
C LYS A 96 -3.65 13.42 14.43
N VAL A 97 -3.78 12.76 15.58
CA VAL A 97 -4.68 11.61 15.71
C VAL A 97 -6.10 12.06 15.38
N GLY A 98 -6.81 11.25 14.62
CA GLY A 98 -8.16 11.56 14.17
C GLY A 98 -8.22 12.34 12.88
N GLN A 99 -7.09 12.79 12.37
CA GLN A 99 -7.03 13.54 11.12
C GLN A 99 -7.28 12.63 9.93
N GLU A 100 -8.10 13.10 8.98
CA GLU A 100 -8.30 12.39 7.72
C GLU A 100 -7.19 12.77 6.75
N VAL A 101 -6.60 11.76 6.12
CA VAL A 101 -5.48 11.95 5.20
C VAL A 101 -5.65 11.05 3.99
N TRP A 102 -4.80 11.26 3.01
CA TRP A 102 -4.67 10.37 1.86
C TRP A 102 -3.34 9.65 1.98
N LEU A 103 -3.31 8.38 1.58
CA LEU A 103 -2.07 7.63 1.56
C LEU A 103 -1.88 6.94 0.22
N HIS A 104 -0.64 6.75 -0.13
CA HIS A 104 -0.26 6.15 -1.41
C HIS A 104 0.97 5.28 -1.24
N VAL A 105 0.98 4.14 -1.91
CA VAL A 105 2.14 3.26 -1.99
C VAL A 105 2.42 3.01 -3.47
N GLY A 106 3.65 3.25 -3.90
CA GLY A 106 4.02 3.01 -5.29
C GLY A 106 3.89 1.53 -5.64
N PRO A 107 3.29 1.19 -6.79
CA PRO A 107 3.14 -0.22 -7.18
C PRO A 107 4.46 -0.99 -7.18
N GLU A 108 5.56 -0.36 -7.55
CA GLU A 108 6.89 -0.99 -7.60
C GLU A 108 7.52 -1.15 -6.22
N GLN A 109 6.93 -0.56 -5.18
CA GLN A 109 7.43 -0.64 -3.82
C GLN A 109 6.79 -1.76 -3.02
N ILE A 110 5.81 -2.43 -3.59
CA ILE A 110 5.10 -3.52 -2.92
C ILE A 110 5.74 -4.84 -3.31
N ILE A 111 5.99 -5.68 -2.32
CA ILE A 111 6.60 -6.98 -2.50
C ILE A 111 5.52 -8.04 -2.42
N LEU A 112 5.49 -8.93 -3.43
CA LEU A 112 4.59 -10.07 -3.45
C LEU A 112 5.33 -11.32 -3.05
N ALA A 113 4.70 -12.12 -2.22
CA ALA A 113 5.17 -13.46 -1.88
C ALA A 113 4.00 -14.41 -1.99
N THR A 114 4.29 -15.67 -2.33
CA THR A 114 3.24 -16.66 -2.42
C THR A 114 3.11 -17.43 -1.12
N LEU A 115 1.89 -17.75 -0.77
CA LEU A 115 1.61 -18.65 0.34
C LEU A 115 1.65 -20.07 -0.20
N LYS A 116 2.28 -20.92 0.54
CA LYS A 116 2.39 -22.31 0.10
C LYS A 116 1.12 -23.06 0.28
#